data_c694e63301bfaf5c539fc9463eaf5469
#
_entry.id   c694e63301bfaf5c539fc9463eaf5469
#
_cell.length_a   1.000
_cell.length_b   1.000
_cell.length_c   1.000
_cell.angle_alpha   90.00
_cell.angle_beta   90.00
_cell.angle_gamma   90.00
#
_symmetry.space_group_name_H-M   'P 1'
#
loop_
_entity.id
_entity.type
_entity.pdbx_description
1 polymer ?
#
loop_
_entity_poly.entity_id
_entity_poly.type
_entity_poly.pdbx_seq_one_letter_code
_entity_poly.pdbx_strand_id
1 'polypeptide(L)' 'MDKQMKNYLFEDVDNGGYFFVEANTIEEAWAIVDDLACYCHYTGQIYTATEAEILGYDTY' A
#
# COMPACT_ATOMS: atom_id res chain seq x y z
N MET A 1 8.53 19.54 -10.43
CA MET A 1 8.09 18.28 -11.02
C MET A 1 7.31 17.47 -10.01
N ASP A 2 6.11 17.14 -10.37
CA ASP A 2 5.23 16.46 -9.45
C ASP A 2 5.51 14.97 -9.42
N LYS A 3 5.65 14.46 -8.22
CA LYS A 3 5.70 13.03 -8.02
C LYS A 3 4.28 12.54 -7.81
N GLN A 4 3.88 11.58 -8.61
CA GLN A 4 2.58 10.98 -8.44
C GLN A 4 2.71 9.77 -7.54
N MET A 5 2.31 9.95 -6.29
CA MET A 5 2.27 8.85 -5.36
C MET A 5 1.17 7.90 -5.76
N LYS A 6 1.45 6.63 -5.63
CA LYS A 6 0.49 5.57 -5.89
C LYS A 6 0.18 4.86 -4.59
N ASN A 7 -1.00 4.29 -4.53
CA ASN A 7 -1.41 3.51 -3.36
C ASN A 7 -1.38 2.04 -3.74
N TYR A 8 -0.39 1.34 -3.23
CA TYR A 8 -0.22 -0.09 -3.49
C TYR A 8 -1.01 -0.87 -2.45
N LEU A 9 -1.84 -1.79 -2.91
CA LEU A 9 -2.69 -2.56 -2.00
C LEU A 9 -1.98 -3.83 -1.55
N PHE A 10 -1.83 -3.96 -0.24
CA PHE A 10 -1.23 -5.13 0.38
C PHE A 10 -2.26 -5.84 1.24
N GLU A 11 -2.07 -7.13 1.37
CA GLU A 11 -2.86 -7.95 2.28
C GLU A 11 -2.04 -8.26 3.52
N ASP A 12 -2.65 -8.03 4.69
CA ASP A 12 -2.04 -8.41 5.97
C ASP A 12 -2.38 -9.87 6.22
N VAL A 13 -1.42 -10.74 5.98
CA VAL A 13 -1.64 -12.18 6.05
C VAL A 13 -1.91 -12.65 7.46
N ASP A 14 -1.27 -12.01 8.45
CA ASP A 14 -1.40 -12.41 9.84
C ASP A 14 -2.77 -12.06 10.42
N ASN A 15 -3.28 -10.88 10.09
CA ASN A 15 -4.53 -10.38 10.67
C ASN A 15 -5.72 -10.49 9.74
N GLY A 16 -5.48 -10.74 8.47
CA GLY A 16 -6.55 -10.90 7.49
C GLY A 16 -7.24 -9.61 7.15
N GLY A 17 -6.57 -8.70 6.50
CA GLY A 17 -7.15 -7.44 6.07
C GLY A 17 -6.30 -6.84 4.98
N TYR A 18 -6.66 -5.64 4.55
CA TYR A 18 -5.93 -4.95 3.50
C TYR A 18 -5.51 -3.58 3.98
N PHE A 19 -4.42 -3.08 3.41
CA PHE A 19 -3.96 -1.72 3.68
C PHE A 19 -3.24 -1.20 2.46
N PHE A 20 -3.15 0.12 2.36
CA PHE A 20 -2.42 0.78 1.29
C PHE A 20 -1.06 1.23 1.77
N VAL A 21 -0.10 1.22 0.85
CA VAL A 21 1.19 1.85 1.06
C VAL A 21 1.34 2.91 -0.02
N GLU A 22 1.48 4.16 0.39
CA GLU A 22 1.65 5.26 -0.53
C GLU A 22 3.12 5.44 -0.85
N ALA A 23 3.48 5.29 -2.12
CA ALA A 23 4.86 5.38 -2.56
C ALA A 23 4.92 5.72 -4.04
N ASN A 24 6.08 6.15 -4.51
CA ASN A 24 6.29 6.46 -5.92
C ASN A 24 6.49 5.20 -6.75
N THR A 25 7.13 4.18 -6.17
CA THR A 25 7.44 2.93 -6.85
C THR A 25 7.13 1.76 -5.94
N ILE A 26 7.04 0.57 -6.53
CA ILE A 26 6.80 -0.64 -5.76
C ILE A 26 8.00 -0.96 -4.84
N GLU A 27 9.21 -0.63 -5.26
CA GLU A 27 10.39 -0.83 -4.42
C GLU A 27 10.31 0.00 -3.15
N GLU A 28 9.85 1.24 -3.28
CA GLU A 28 9.65 2.11 -2.11
C GLU A 28 8.54 1.57 -1.22
N ALA A 29 7.48 1.05 -1.82
CA ALA A 29 6.39 0.46 -1.06
C ALA A 29 6.88 -0.74 -0.25
N TRP A 30 7.67 -1.61 -0.85
CA TRP A 30 8.24 -2.76 -0.15
C TRP A 30 9.16 -2.34 1.00
N ALA A 31 9.92 -1.27 0.83
CA ALA A 31 10.78 -0.76 1.90
C ALA A 31 9.93 -0.32 3.10
N ILE A 32 8.79 0.31 2.84
CA ILE A 32 7.88 0.72 3.91
C ILE A 32 7.29 -0.51 4.62
N VAL A 33 6.87 -1.51 3.84
CA VAL A 33 6.30 -2.74 4.40
C VAL A 33 7.33 -3.48 5.27
N ASP A 34 8.57 -3.54 4.81
CA ASP A 34 9.65 -4.16 5.60
C ASP A 34 9.80 -3.48 6.96
N ASP A 35 9.65 -2.17 6.98
CA ASP A 35 9.78 -1.38 8.21
C ASP A 35 8.60 -1.62 9.16
N LEU A 36 7.45 -2.01 8.63
CA LEU A 36 6.27 -2.31 9.46
C LEU A 36 6.41 -3.64 10.21
N ALA A 37 7.36 -4.47 9.82
CA ALA A 37 7.65 -5.76 10.45
C ALA A 37 6.44 -6.68 10.52
N CYS A 38 5.57 -6.63 9.51
CA CYS A 38 4.42 -7.51 9.43
C CYS A 38 4.53 -8.42 8.20
N TYR A 39 3.85 -9.54 8.26
CA TYR A 39 3.84 -10.48 7.14
C TYR A 39 2.74 -10.07 6.17
N CYS A 40 3.15 -9.55 5.03
CA CYS A 40 2.23 -8.94 4.07
C CYS A 40 2.46 -9.49 2.67
N HIS A 41 1.42 -9.43 1.88
CA HIS A 41 1.43 -9.89 0.50
C HIS A 41 0.93 -8.78 -0.41
N TYR A 42 1.68 -8.48 -1.49
CA TYR A 42 1.25 -7.49 -2.46
C TYR A 42 0.21 -8.11 -3.38
N THR A 43 -0.95 -7.47 -3.46
CA THR A 43 -2.08 -8.00 -4.26
C THR A 43 -1.88 -7.79 -5.76
N GLY A 44 -0.96 -6.93 -6.16
CA GLY A 44 -0.77 -6.57 -7.56
C GLY A 44 -1.63 -5.41 -8.01
N GLN A 45 -2.41 -4.82 -7.12
CA GLN A 45 -3.31 -3.74 -7.47
C GLN A 45 -2.80 -2.39 -6.96
N ILE A 46 -2.96 -1.38 -7.80
CA ILE A 46 -2.52 -0.02 -7.54
C ILE A 46 -3.72 0.89 -7.70
N TYR A 47 -3.89 1.82 -6.76
CA TYR A 47 -5.04 2.72 -6.75
C TYR A 47 -4.59 4.17 -6.68
N THR A 48 -5.43 5.06 -7.17
CA THR A 48 -5.23 6.50 -6.99
C THR A 48 -5.63 6.88 -5.57
N ALA A 49 -5.23 8.10 -5.16
CA ALA A 49 -5.61 8.60 -3.84
C ALA A 49 -7.14 8.64 -3.67
N THR A 50 -7.85 9.02 -4.73
CA THR A 50 -9.31 9.08 -4.69
C THR A 50 -9.91 7.68 -4.51
N GLU A 51 -9.40 6.71 -5.24
CA GLU A 51 -9.89 5.33 -5.13
C GLU A 51 -9.58 4.74 -3.76
N ALA A 52 -8.40 5.01 -3.23
CA ALA A 52 -8.01 4.53 -1.91
C ALA A 52 -8.91 5.10 -0.83
N GLU A 53 -9.28 6.38 -0.96
CA GLU A 53 -10.18 7.03 -0.03
C GLU A 53 -11.57 6.40 -0.06
N ILE A 54 -12.06 6.06 -1.25
CA ILE A 54 -13.37 5.41 -1.40
C ILE A 54 -13.36 4.04 -0.72
N LEU A 55 -12.30 3.29 -0.88
CA LEU A 55 -12.20 1.96 -0.29
C LEU A 55 -12.03 2.00 1.23
N GLY A 56 -11.41 3.04 1.75
CA GLY A 56 -11.37 3.28 3.19
C GLY A 56 -10.41 2.42 3.99
N TYR A 57 -9.49 1.72 3.36
CA TYR A 57 -8.47 0.97 4.08
C TYR A 57 -7.42 1.93 4.66
N ASP A 58 -6.70 1.47 5.68
CA ASP A 58 -5.61 2.25 6.26
C ASP A 58 -4.51 2.47 5.22
N THR A 59 -3.83 3.61 5.32
CA THR A 59 -2.72 3.96 4.42
C THR A 59 -1.46 4.23 5.24
N TYR A 60 -0.36 3.66 4.80
CA TYR A 60 0.96 3.83 5.42
C TYR A 60 1.93 4.58 4.55
#